data_bb8646c46327c2cadad0d17778c4d33e
#
_entry.id   bb8646c46327c2cadad0d17778c4d33e
#
_cell.length_a   1.000
_cell.length_b   1.000
_cell.length_c   1.000
_cell.angle_alpha   90.00
_cell.angle_beta   90.00
_cell.angle_gamma   90.00
#
_symmetry.space_group_name_H-M   'P 1'
#
loop_
_entity.id
_entity.type
_entity.pdbx_description
1 polymer ?
#
loop_
_entity_poly.entity_id
_entity_poly.type
_entity_poly.pdbx_seq_one_letter_code
_entity_poly.pdbx_strand_id
1 'polypeptide(L)'
;MPKTVRIYCPFCKKHTEHAVEQVKKKPRGKMKQGERRFRKKLKGYGSFPRPKPDYEKATKRLDLRYKCKECGKKHTKGHGFRVKKFELVKV
;
A
#
# COMPACT_ATOMS: atom_id res chain seq x y z
N MET A 1 10.85 10.59 5.74
CA MET A 1 9.79 11.45 5.17
C MET A 1 8.99 12.08 6.30
N PRO A 2 8.67 13.40 6.25
CA PRO A 2 7.88 14.03 7.30
C PRO A 2 6.45 13.52 7.31
N LYS A 3 5.82 13.50 8.48
CA LYS A 3 4.43 13.06 8.63
C LYS A 3 3.42 14.04 8.03
N THR A 4 3.82 15.29 7.86
CA THR A 4 2.97 16.34 7.32
C THR A 4 3.65 17.00 6.15
N VAL A 5 2.97 17.13 5.02
CA VAL A 5 3.48 17.80 3.83
C VAL A 5 2.43 18.76 3.27
N ARG A 6 2.88 19.81 2.61
CA ARG A 6 1.96 20.74 1.96
C ARG A 6 1.93 20.44 0.47
N ILE A 7 0.77 19.95 0.01
CA ILE A 7 0.56 19.59 -1.40
C ILE A 7 -0.81 20.05 -1.86
N TYR A 8 -1.01 20.01 -3.17
CA TYR A 8 -2.28 20.39 -3.77
C TYR A 8 -3.37 19.38 -3.43
N CYS A 9 -4.50 19.87 -2.90
CA CYS A 9 -5.68 19.06 -2.65
C CYS A 9 -6.65 19.21 -3.83
N PRO A 10 -6.95 18.13 -4.59
CA PRO A 10 -7.86 18.21 -5.71
C PRO A 10 -9.31 18.47 -5.30
N PHE A 11 -9.65 18.17 -4.06
CA PHE A 11 -11.00 18.40 -3.54
C PHE A 11 -11.20 19.85 -3.06
N CYS A 12 -10.19 20.42 -2.41
CA CYS A 12 -10.20 21.83 -1.98
C CYS A 12 -9.75 22.77 -3.08
N LYS A 13 -9.13 22.24 -4.14
CA LYS A 13 -8.56 23.00 -5.27
C LYS A 13 -7.54 24.05 -4.85
N LYS A 14 -6.79 23.77 -3.80
CA LYS A 14 -5.72 24.64 -3.29
C LYS A 14 -4.67 23.81 -2.56
N HIS A 15 -3.49 24.38 -2.32
CA HIS A 15 -2.47 23.75 -1.52
C HIS A 15 -2.83 23.81 -0.05
N THR A 16 -2.88 22.66 0.60
CA THR A 16 -3.20 22.54 2.03
C THR A 16 -2.24 21.54 2.68
N GLU A 17 -2.19 21.56 4.00
CA GLU A 17 -1.40 20.58 4.74
C GLU A 17 -2.09 19.22 4.70
N HIS A 18 -1.29 18.19 4.48
CA HIS A 18 -1.77 16.82 4.43
C HIS A 18 -0.96 15.94 5.39
N ALA A 19 -1.66 15.07 6.09
CA ALA A 19 -1.02 14.03 6.88
C ALA A 19 -0.68 12.86 5.95
N VAL A 20 0.56 12.37 6.05
CA VAL A 20 1.02 11.24 5.24
C VAL A 20 0.75 9.95 6.00
N GLU A 21 0.06 9.02 5.36
CA GLU A 21 -0.22 7.70 5.92
C GLU A 21 0.27 6.62 4.98
N GLN A 22 0.88 5.58 5.52
CA GLN A 22 1.25 4.40 4.75
C GLN A 22 0.11 3.39 4.82
N VAL A 23 -0.38 2.97 3.66
CA VAL A 23 -1.47 2.01 3.58
C VAL A 23 -0.95 0.60 3.80
N LYS A 24 -1.59 -0.12 4.71
CA LYS A 24 -1.30 -1.53 4.94
C LYS A 24 -1.91 -2.36 3.80
N LYS A 25 -1.10 -3.19 3.18
CA LYS A 25 -1.58 -4.07 2.11
C LYS A 25 -2.56 -5.09 2.66
N LYS A 26 -3.68 -5.24 1.97
CA LYS A 26 -4.66 -6.25 2.33
C LYS A 26 -4.11 -7.64 2.02
N PRO A 27 -4.19 -8.59 2.95
CA PRO A 27 -3.77 -9.95 2.68
C PRO A 27 -4.63 -10.59 1.60
N ARG A 28 -4.09 -11.58 0.93
CA ARG A 28 -4.80 -12.31 -0.11
C ARG A 28 -6.03 -12.99 0.47
N GLY A 29 -7.18 -12.78 -0.16
CA GLY A 29 -8.43 -13.40 0.26
C GLY A 29 -8.46 -14.91 -0.01
N LYS A 30 -9.41 -15.60 0.62
CA LYS A 30 -9.58 -17.06 0.50
C LYS A 30 -11.01 -17.49 0.20
N MET A 31 -11.94 -16.54 0.20
CA MET A 31 -13.38 -16.82 0.15
C MET A 31 -14.00 -16.66 -1.24
N LYS A 32 -13.38 -15.92 -2.11
CA LYS A 32 -13.90 -15.69 -3.47
C LYS A 32 -13.77 -16.94 -4.33
N GLN A 33 -14.62 -17.05 -5.36
CA GLN A 33 -14.65 -18.22 -6.24
C GLN A 33 -13.29 -18.53 -6.88
N GLY A 34 -12.59 -17.52 -7.41
CA GLY A 34 -11.27 -17.71 -8.02
C GLY A 34 -10.24 -18.21 -7.02
N GLU A 35 -10.27 -17.69 -5.81
CA GLU A 35 -9.35 -18.10 -4.74
C GLU A 35 -9.64 -19.52 -4.26
N ARG A 36 -10.92 -19.91 -4.18
CA ARG A 36 -11.30 -21.27 -3.81
C ARG A 36 -10.89 -22.28 -4.87
N ARG A 37 -11.05 -21.95 -6.16
CA ARG A 37 -10.59 -22.77 -7.27
C ARG A 37 -9.09 -22.96 -7.26
N PHE A 38 -8.35 -21.90 -6.97
CA PHE A 38 -6.89 -21.95 -6.87
C PHE A 38 -6.44 -22.89 -5.77
N ARG A 39 -7.06 -22.81 -4.58
CA ARG A 39 -6.75 -23.72 -3.47
C ARG A 39 -7.10 -25.18 -3.80
N LYS A 40 -8.22 -25.40 -4.49
CA LYS A 40 -8.62 -26.73 -4.93
C LYS A 40 -7.59 -27.31 -5.90
N LYS A 41 -7.06 -26.49 -6.80
CA LYS A 41 -6.01 -26.90 -7.73
C LYS A 41 -4.73 -27.31 -7.01
N LEU A 42 -4.39 -26.63 -5.91
CA LEU A 42 -3.22 -26.96 -5.11
C LEU A 42 -3.42 -28.17 -4.20
N LYS A 43 -4.65 -28.61 -4.02
CA LYS A 43 -4.95 -29.77 -3.20
C LYS A 43 -4.37 -31.03 -3.83
N GLY A 44 -3.65 -31.80 -3.07
CA GLY A 44 -2.92 -32.95 -3.58
C GLY A 44 -1.41 -32.69 -3.79
N TYR A 45 -1.00 -31.43 -3.80
CA TYR A 45 0.41 -31.04 -3.88
C TYR A 45 0.93 -30.62 -2.49
N GLY A 46 0.66 -31.44 -1.49
CA GLY A 46 0.99 -31.12 -0.11
C GLY A 46 2.46 -30.91 0.18
N SER A 47 3.34 -31.58 -0.58
CA SER A 47 4.80 -31.41 -0.47
C SER A 47 5.31 -30.21 -1.24
N PHE A 48 4.47 -29.61 -2.10
CA PHE A 48 4.85 -28.49 -2.95
C PHE A 48 3.79 -27.41 -2.86
N PRO A 49 3.60 -26.78 -1.68
CA PRO A 49 2.80 -25.58 -1.64
C PRO A 49 3.42 -24.58 -2.60
N ARG A 50 2.61 -23.71 -3.19
CA ARG A 50 3.13 -22.71 -4.11
C ARG A 50 4.38 -22.06 -3.51
N PRO A 51 5.54 -22.19 -4.16
CA PRO A 51 6.79 -21.72 -3.57
C PRO A 51 6.73 -20.22 -3.41
N LYS A 52 6.98 -19.76 -2.18
CA LYS A 52 7.27 -18.36 -1.97
C LYS A 52 8.68 -18.11 -2.45
N PRO A 53 8.95 -16.95 -3.09
CA PRO A 53 10.33 -16.60 -3.39
C PRO A 53 11.17 -16.65 -2.11
N ASP A 54 12.34 -17.25 -2.18
CA ASP A 54 13.26 -17.34 -1.03
C ASP A 54 13.86 -15.99 -0.66
N TYR A 55 13.59 -14.97 -1.44
CA TYR A 55 14.09 -13.62 -1.24
C TYR A 55 12.98 -12.60 -1.31
N GLU A 56 13.11 -11.52 -0.55
CA GLU A 56 12.29 -10.33 -0.70
C GLU A 56 13.02 -9.33 -1.59
N LYS A 57 12.26 -8.54 -2.34
CA LYS A 57 12.86 -7.45 -3.12
C LYS A 57 13.52 -6.45 -2.18
N ALA A 58 14.71 -5.99 -2.56
CA ALA A 58 15.46 -5.00 -1.78
C ALA A 58 14.69 -3.66 -1.67
N THR A 59 13.93 -3.33 -2.71
CA THR A 59 13.11 -2.11 -2.72
C THR A 59 11.64 -2.46 -2.85
N LYS A 60 10.80 -1.75 -2.12
CA LYS A 60 9.35 -1.92 -2.14
C LYS A 60 8.69 -0.64 -2.63
N ARG A 61 7.67 -0.80 -3.45
CA ARG A 61 6.85 0.32 -3.89
C ARG A 61 5.91 0.73 -2.78
N LEU A 62 5.98 1.99 -2.38
CA LEU A 62 5.16 2.52 -1.30
C LEU A 62 3.76 2.90 -1.80
N ASP A 63 2.77 2.61 -0.98
CA ASP A 63 1.41 3.12 -1.18
C ASP A 63 1.14 4.12 -0.06
N LEU A 64 1.29 5.39 -0.39
CA LEU A 64 1.08 6.47 0.55
C LEU A 64 -0.22 7.19 0.24
N ARG A 65 -0.95 7.52 1.29
CA ARG A 65 -2.17 8.31 1.21
C ARG A 65 -1.96 9.63 1.90
N TYR A 66 -2.45 10.67 1.28
CA TYR A 66 -2.35 12.04 1.79
C TYR A 66 -3.73 12.51 2.24
N LYS A 67 -3.89 12.68 3.53
CA LYS A 67 -5.17 13.14 4.12
C LYS A 67 -5.14 14.64 4.30
N CYS A 68 -6.02 15.36 3.60
CA CYS A 68 -6.15 16.80 3.73
C CYS A 68 -6.73 17.16 5.11
N LYS A 69 -6.11 18.13 5.79
CA LYS A 69 -6.61 18.58 7.09
C LYS A 69 -7.89 19.39 7.00
N GLU A 70 -8.14 20.06 5.88
CA GLU A 70 -9.34 20.90 5.71
C GLU A 70 -10.58 20.10 5.32
N CYS A 71 -10.48 19.27 4.27
CA CYS A 71 -11.64 18.50 3.80
C CYS A 71 -11.71 17.08 4.38
N GLY A 72 -10.64 16.60 4.98
CA GLY A 72 -10.57 15.26 5.55
C GLY A 72 -10.51 14.11 4.54
N LYS A 73 -10.44 14.41 3.25
CA LYS A 73 -10.37 13.39 2.21
C LYS A 73 -8.93 12.94 1.97
N LYS A 74 -8.78 11.66 1.66
CA LYS A 74 -7.49 11.07 1.33
C LYS A 74 -7.35 10.91 -0.17
N HIS A 75 -6.15 11.14 -0.68
CA HIS A 75 -5.83 10.92 -2.09
C HIS A 75 -4.39 10.43 -2.25
N THR A 76 -4.08 9.92 -3.42
CA THR A 76 -2.72 9.50 -3.75
C THR A 76 -2.09 10.52 -4.70
N LYS A 77 -0.76 10.56 -4.71
CA LYS A 77 0.00 11.40 -5.62
C LYS A 77 0.80 10.49 -6.55
N GLY A 78 0.35 10.37 -7.80
CA GLY A 78 1.02 9.56 -8.81
C GLY A 78 1.07 8.08 -8.48
N HIS A 79 2.12 7.40 -8.96
CA HIS A 79 2.29 5.95 -8.84
C HIS A 79 3.11 5.51 -7.62
N GLY A 80 3.51 6.43 -6.78
CA GLY A 80 4.40 6.12 -5.67
C GLY A 80 5.85 5.96 -6.12
N PHE A 81 6.70 5.57 -5.21
CA PHE A 81 8.13 5.40 -5.46
C PHE A 81 8.67 4.21 -4.67
N ARG A 82 9.83 3.70 -5.09
CA ARG A 82 10.47 2.55 -4.46
C ARG A 82 11.55 3.00 -3.50
N VAL A 83 11.59 2.39 -2.32
CA VAL A 83 12.62 2.66 -1.31
C VAL A 83 13.02 1.37 -0.61
N LYS A 84 14.25 1.34 -0.10
CA LYS A 84 14.72 0.23 0.73
C LYS A 84 14.17 0.32 2.14
N LYS A 85 14.15 1.52 2.69
CA LYS A 85 13.67 1.78 4.06
C LYS A 85 12.76 3.00 4.03
N PHE A 86 11.64 2.90 4.70
CA PHE A 86 10.69 4.00 4.81
C PHE A 86 10.30 4.22 6.26
N GLU A 87 10.41 5.46 6.71
CA GLU A 87 10.00 5.88 8.04
C GLU A 87 9.29 7.22 7.97
N LEU A 88 8.24 7.36 8.76
CA LEU A 88 7.58 8.65 8.96
C LEU A 88 8.22 9.35 10.16
N VAL A 89 8.78 10.51 9.93
CA VAL A 89 9.47 11.27 10.94
C VAL A 89 8.59 12.45 11.37
N LYS A 90 8.43 12.59 12.66
CA LYS A 90 7.72 13.74 13.22
C LYS A 90 8.62 14.98 13.10
N VAL A 91 8.09 16.01 12.47
CA VAL A 91 8.80 17.30 12.29
C VAL A 91 8.33 18.29 13.33
#